data_5ebc158eda54464bacc6fd9cdada9ffc
#
_entry.id   5ebc158eda54464bacc6fd9cdada9ffc
#
_cell.length_a   1.000
_cell.length_b   1.000
_cell.length_c   1.000
_cell.angle_alpha   90.00
_cell.angle_beta   90.00
_cell.angle_gamma   90.00
#
_symmetry.space_group_name_H-M   'P 1'
#
loop_
_entity.id
_entity.type
_entity.pdbx_description
1 polymer ?
#
loop_
_entity_poly.entity_id
_entity_poly.type
_entity_poly.pdbx_seq_one_letter_code
_entity_poly.pdbx_strand_id
1 'polypeptide(L)'
;MRQILKIVLLAPWLLLWGCTGIDIERPVPGPVKVALAVGQGVATKTEYNEAAKRFVWRPGDKTAVWAESQTGTFALAGQEFRLMASGLDRDESSACFTSTLASPMAEGTYSYYMTYPVPESVSGRTARFGIPATQDGLASGGVDILVAEPVSGPALSAVREGIPIDGSNLLKVRMKHLPHFLRFYIPQGCNALGEPITEIRFTMPKPVAGTVSVDVTDPSSASLSDGTNAMSLTLRHPLEESADGSSVALAGIFPPEEAYSQDDVMNITVYSEGKWASLEPVRLAGRSFKAGHVTPVPLRPRDVKTYYTLRFTLASNNLGEDPQSIKLALPKGRKWPETSSDTLAFEGKDGALIKVGDSFQMKTIDEAAFKSMSSLPVKVIYESESAIVSETVTLADLSSTTRSDCRLDCPYLFFEDFSEVESFNSNDEYGVSSAGSKSPHTFLAGWSAARAGAQAGTAIRIACRRETGLANYPARADSPLLSGLKEKKTVSLDIRYDYSMNREGKPKISQTVYFGYITTPENLKSGDDTGTFPTSFTVNETTGSYTNINHTASATLSGVSAPLRLSWRTVPETNWGANNNTCWLYIDNIRVKIKK
;
A
#
# COMPACT_ATOMS: atom_id res chain seq x y z
N MET A 1 -12.26 -65.74 57.62
CA MET A 1 -11.45 -65.90 58.83
C MET A 1 -11.19 -64.49 59.36
N ARG A 2 -11.92 -64.18 60.44
CA ARG A 2 -11.39 -63.90 61.78
C ARG A 2 -10.42 -62.74 61.80
N GLN A 3 -10.47 -61.70 62.61
CA GLN A 3 -11.14 -61.41 63.91
C GLN A 3 -10.85 -59.89 64.20
N ILE A 4 -11.85 -59.14 64.66
CA ILE A 4 -12.06 -58.63 66.05
C ILE A 4 -11.22 -57.38 66.38
N LEU A 5 -11.87 -56.24 66.50
CA LEU A 5 -12.46 -55.57 67.70
C LEU A 5 -11.41 -55.15 68.75
N LYS A 6 -11.28 -53.89 69.03
CA LYS A 6 -11.34 -53.36 70.40
C LYS A 6 -11.62 -51.84 70.42
N ILE A 7 -12.69 -51.52 71.04
CA ILE A 7 -13.16 -50.23 71.57
C ILE A 7 -12.34 -49.87 72.80
N VAL A 8 -11.93 -48.61 72.94
CA VAL A 8 -11.82 -47.97 74.29
C VAL A 8 -12.26 -46.49 74.16
N LEU A 9 -13.35 -46.21 74.85
CA LEU A 9 -13.86 -44.90 75.23
C LEU A 9 -12.91 -44.21 76.21
N LEU A 10 -12.75 -42.88 76.10
CA LEU A 10 -12.66 -41.95 77.23
C LEU A 10 -12.82 -40.49 76.69
N ALA A 11 -13.93 -39.88 77.09
CA ALA A 11 -14.19 -38.44 77.05
C ALA A 11 -13.80 -37.85 78.46
N PRO A 12 -14.04 -36.60 78.73
CA PRO A 12 -13.95 -35.32 77.95
C PRO A 12 -13.01 -34.30 78.66
N TRP A 13 -12.58 -33.31 77.99
CA TRP A 13 -12.24 -32.02 78.60
C TRP A 13 -12.54 -30.87 77.66
N LEU A 14 -13.52 -30.08 78.07
CA LEU A 14 -13.84 -28.75 77.54
C LEU A 14 -12.65 -27.82 77.70
N LEU A 15 -12.30 -27.14 76.60
CA LEU A 15 -11.72 -25.82 76.65
C LEU A 15 -12.32 -24.96 75.55
N LEU A 16 -13.17 -24.05 75.97
CA LEU A 16 -13.61 -22.87 75.22
C LEU A 16 -12.38 -22.05 74.77
N TRP A 17 -12.16 -21.94 73.47
CA TRP A 17 -11.37 -20.87 72.94
C TRP A 17 -12.04 -20.31 71.70
N GLY A 18 -12.17 -19.00 71.74
CA GLY A 18 -12.73 -17.97 70.90
C GLY A 18 -12.97 -18.30 69.42
N CYS A 19 -14.16 -17.97 68.96
CA CYS A 19 -14.45 -17.71 67.55
C CYS A 19 -13.55 -16.53 67.08
N THR A 20 -12.42 -16.84 66.50
CA THR A 20 -11.85 -15.94 65.50
C THR A 20 -12.69 -16.10 64.25
N GLY A 21 -13.41 -15.05 63.87
CA GLY A 21 -14.19 -15.01 62.64
C GLY A 21 -13.29 -15.41 61.48
N ILE A 22 -13.61 -16.52 60.86
CA ILE A 22 -13.16 -16.83 59.52
C ILE A 22 -13.85 -15.77 58.67
N ASP A 23 -13.13 -14.73 58.29
CA ASP A 23 -13.53 -13.90 57.19
C ASP A 23 -13.62 -14.82 55.98
N ILE A 24 -14.84 -15.27 55.69
CA ILE A 24 -15.16 -15.89 54.41
C ILE A 24 -14.98 -14.73 53.44
N GLU A 25 -13.81 -14.64 52.83
CA GLU A 25 -13.63 -13.80 51.66
C GLU A 25 -14.77 -14.19 50.71
N ARG A 26 -15.73 -13.27 50.56
CA ARG A 26 -16.77 -13.46 49.54
C ARG A 26 -16.03 -13.64 48.23
N PRO A 27 -16.26 -14.72 47.48
CA PRO A 27 -15.59 -14.92 46.20
C PRO A 27 -15.82 -13.66 45.38
N VAL A 28 -14.76 -13.05 44.92
CA VAL A 28 -14.82 -11.87 44.01
C VAL A 28 -15.70 -12.31 42.84
N PRO A 29 -16.82 -11.62 42.57
CA PRO A 29 -17.69 -12.01 41.48
C PRO A 29 -16.88 -12.05 40.18
N GLY A 30 -16.84 -13.19 39.53
CA GLY A 30 -16.14 -13.38 38.26
C GLY A 30 -16.81 -12.63 37.10
N PRO A 31 -16.22 -12.67 35.91
CA PRO A 31 -16.77 -12.02 34.73
C PRO A 31 -18.24 -12.43 34.49
N VAL A 32 -19.09 -11.45 34.18
CA VAL A 32 -20.51 -11.65 33.93
C VAL A 32 -20.91 -11.14 32.54
N LYS A 33 -21.61 -11.97 31.77
CA LYS A 33 -22.20 -11.59 30.50
C LYS A 33 -23.52 -10.86 30.75
N VAL A 34 -23.64 -9.66 30.14
CA VAL A 34 -24.85 -8.82 30.21
C VAL A 34 -25.38 -8.53 28.83
N ALA A 35 -26.66 -8.18 28.72
CA ALA A 35 -27.30 -7.85 27.45
C ALA A 35 -28.23 -6.64 27.57
N LEU A 36 -28.41 -5.95 26.44
CA LEU A 36 -29.42 -4.92 26.23
C LEU A 36 -30.03 -5.05 24.83
N ALA A 37 -31.22 -4.50 24.63
CA ALA A 37 -31.90 -4.50 23.34
C ALA A 37 -32.01 -3.06 22.79
N VAL A 38 -31.82 -2.94 21.48
CA VAL A 38 -32.24 -1.73 20.75
C VAL A 38 -33.64 -1.98 20.24
N GLY A 39 -34.61 -1.22 20.75
CA GLY A 39 -36.02 -1.38 20.42
C GLY A 39 -36.41 -0.77 19.06
N GLN A 40 -37.61 -1.13 18.59
CA GLN A 40 -38.19 -0.51 17.39
C GLN A 40 -38.39 0.99 17.60
N GLY A 41 -37.56 1.78 16.95
CA GLY A 41 -37.74 3.22 16.80
C GLY A 41 -37.67 3.55 15.31
N VAL A 42 -38.27 4.66 14.90
CA VAL A 42 -38.15 5.14 13.53
C VAL A 42 -36.64 5.35 13.27
N ALA A 43 -36.08 4.57 12.35
CA ALA A 43 -34.72 4.72 11.81
C ALA A 43 -33.52 4.37 12.72
N THR A 44 -33.46 3.17 13.30
CA THR A 44 -32.25 2.73 14.06
C THR A 44 -31.56 1.53 13.40
N LYS A 45 -30.74 1.78 12.35
CA LYS A 45 -30.17 0.67 11.57
C LYS A 45 -28.87 1.11 10.89
N THR A 46 -27.97 0.18 10.63
CA THR A 46 -26.58 0.44 10.26
C THR A 46 -26.26 0.31 8.78
N GLU A 47 -27.15 -0.31 8.01
CA GLU A 47 -27.06 -0.43 6.57
C GLU A 47 -28.42 -0.11 5.94
N TYR A 48 -28.43 0.72 4.90
CA TYR A 48 -29.66 1.03 4.19
C TYR A 48 -30.06 -0.12 3.27
N ASN A 49 -31.20 -0.73 3.56
CA ASN A 49 -31.81 -1.76 2.73
C ASN A 49 -32.74 -1.10 1.71
N GLU A 50 -32.35 -1.04 0.44
CA GLU A 50 -33.08 -0.37 -0.61
C GLU A 50 -34.47 -0.99 -0.85
N ALA A 51 -34.58 -2.31 -0.78
CA ALA A 51 -35.85 -3.01 -0.97
C ALA A 51 -36.85 -2.68 0.15
N ALA A 52 -36.35 -2.58 1.38
CA ALA A 52 -37.17 -2.23 2.55
C ALA A 52 -37.31 -0.72 2.77
N LYS A 53 -36.58 0.11 2.01
CA LYS A 53 -36.48 1.59 2.18
C LYS A 53 -36.13 1.99 3.61
N ARG A 54 -35.24 1.23 4.27
CA ARG A 54 -34.89 1.41 5.68
C ARG A 54 -33.49 0.92 6.00
N PHE A 55 -32.92 1.43 7.08
CA PHE A 55 -31.68 0.92 7.63
C PHE A 55 -31.92 -0.39 8.42
N VAL A 56 -30.95 -1.31 8.44
CA VAL A 56 -31.01 -2.62 9.12
C VAL A 56 -29.72 -2.90 9.90
N TRP A 57 -29.80 -3.64 11.01
CA TRP A 57 -28.66 -4.12 11.76
C TRP A 57 -27.98 -5.28 11.05
N ARG A 58 -26.65 -5.39 11.19
CA ARG A 58 -25.86 -6.47 10.58
C ARG A 58 -25.08 -7.26 11.62
N PRO A 59 -24.90 -8.58 11.43
CA PRO A 59 -24.01 -9.38 12.27
C PRO A 59 -22.61 -8.74 12.32
N GLY A 60 -22.09 -8.60 13.55
CA GLY A 60 -20.78 -7.97 13.76
C GLY A 60 -20.84 -6.50 14.15
N ASP A 61 -22.01 -5.85 14.09
CA ASP A 61 -22.20 -4.50 14.59
C ASP A 61 -21.81 -4.38 16.07
N LYS A 62 -21.16 -3.26 16.41
CA LYS A 62 -20.66 -2.96 17.75
C LYS A 62 -21.13 -1.59 18.19
N THR A 63 -21.47 -1.48 19.44
CA THR A 63 -21.94 -0.24 20.08
C THR A 63 -21.13 0.05 21.32
N ALA A 64 -21.10 1.31 21.75
CA ALA A 64 -20.56 1.70 23.06
C ALA A 64 -21.69 2.08 24.00
N VAL A 65 -21.61 1.63 25.26
CA VAL A 65 -22.64 1.83 26.28
C VAL A 65 -22.05 2.52 27.50
N TRP A 66 -22.77 3.50 28.02
CA TRP A 66 -22.52 4.13 29.32
C TRP A 66 -23.67 3.80 30.26
N ALA A 67 -23.35 3.62 31.52
CA ALA A 67 -24.32 3.49 32.60
C ALA A 67 -23.89 4.38 33.76
N GLU A 68 -24.65 5.44 34.02
CA GLU A 68 -24.39 6.42 35.05
C GLU A 68 -25.33 6.24 36.22
N SER A 69 -24.79 6.12 37.43
CA SER A 69 -25.56 6.03 38.66
C SER A 69 -26.26 7.37 38.98
N GLN A 70 -27.24 7.36 39.88
CA GLN A 70 -27.88 8.58 40.35
C GLN A 70 -26.90 9.57 41.05
N THR A 71 -25.74 9.10 41.46
CA THR A 71 -24.70 9.94 42.05
C THR A 71 -23.73 10.53 41.02
N GLY A 72 -23.97 10.31 39.72
CA GLY A 72 -23.13 10.81 38.63
C GLY A 72 -21.87 9.98 38.35
N THR A 73 -21.76 8.79 38.93
CA THR A 73 -20.62 7.90 38.72
C THR A 73 -20.93 6.90 37.61
N PHE A 74 -20.02 6.75 36.67
CA PHE A 74 -20.14 5.76 35.61
C PHE A 74 -19.80 4.34 36.10
N ALA A 75 -20.74 3.42 36.02
CA ALA A 75 -20.51 1.99 36.14
C ALA A 75 -20.01 1.39 34.81
N LEU A 76 -20.42 1.98 33.68
CA LEU A 76 -19.93 1.69 32.34
C LEU A 76 -19.59 3.04 31.68
N ALA A 77 -18.46 3.13 31.01
CA ALA A 77 -18.00 4.34 30.32
C ALA A 77 -17.48 4.00 28.91
N GLY A 78 -18.37 3.93 27.94
CA GLY A 78 -18.03 3.55 26.58
C GLY A 78 -17.72 2.05 26.42
N GLN A 79 -18.33 1.19 27.26
CA GLN A 79 -18.14 -0.27 27.18
C GLN A 79 -18.62 -0.82 25.84
N GLU A 80 -17.77 -1.56 25.13
CA GLU A 80 -18.15 -2.22 23.88
C GLU A 80 -19.17 -3.33 24.12
N PHE A 81 -20.27 -3.30 23.35
CA PHE A 81 -21.27 -4.35 23.23
C PHE A 81 -21.33 -4.82 21.79
N ARG A 82 -21.48 -6.11 21.57
CA ARG A 82 -21.52 -6.74 20.25
C ARG A 82 -22.89 -7.32 19.97
N LEU A 83 -23.34 -7.17 18.72
CA LEU A 83 -24.59 -7.76 18.26
C LEU A 83 -24.48 -9.29 18.31
N MET A 84 -25.48 -9.92 18.90
CA MET A 84 -25.63 -11.39 18.91
C MET A 84 -26.12 -11.87 17.55
N ALA A 85 -25.53 -12.92 17.02
CA ALA A 85 -25.95 -13.52 15.74
C ALA A 85 -27.42 -13.98 15.76
N SER A 86 -27.94 -14.43 16.93
CA SER A 86 -29.33 -14.82 17.16
C SER A 86 -30.21 -13.70 17.71
N GLY A 87 -29.68 -12.49 17.84
CA GLY A 87 -30.32 -11.34 18.48
C GLY A 87 -31.03 -10.39 17.55
N LEU A 88 -31.19 -10.75 16.28
CA LEU A 88 -31.95 -9.98 15.30
C LEU A 88 -33.38 -10.47 15.21
N ASP A 89 -34.34 -9.56 15.11
CA ASP A 89 -35.70 -9.90 14.72
C ASP A 89 -35.77 -10.27 13.22
N ARG A 90 -36.93 -10.77 12.76
CA ARG A 90 -37.12 -11.15 11.35
C ARG A 90 -36.91 -10.00 10.36
N ASP A 91 -37.17 -8.82 10.82
CA ASP A 91 -37.06 -7.59 10.01
C ASP A 91 -35.71 -6.91 10.18
N GLU A 92 -34.81 -7.48 11.01
CA GLU A 92 -33.56 -6.83 11.39
C GLU A 92 -33.80 -5.41 11.98
N SER A 93 -34.98 -5.18 12.56
CA SER A 93 -35.42 -3.88 13.07
C SER A 93 -35.14 -3.69 14.55
N SER A 94 -35.00 -4.75 15.31
CA SER A 94 -34.50 -4.74 16.68
C SER A 94 -33.30 -5.67 16.81
N ALA A 95 -32.42 -5.36 17.76
CA ALA A 95 -31.19 -6.09 17.93
C ALA A 95 -30.82 -6.23 19.41
N CYS A 96 -30.29 -7.39 19.78
CA CYS A 96 -29.75 -7.63 21.10
C CYS A 96 -28.22 -7.60 21.09
N PHE A 97 -27.65 -6.76 21.94
CA PHE A 97 -26.21 -6.58 22.08
C PHE A 97 -25.74 -7.13 23.42
N THR A 98 -24.57 -7.75 23.46
CA THR A 98 -23.99 -8.33 24.67
C THR A 98 -22.58 -7.84 24.90
N SER A 99 -22.20 -7.79 26.19
CA SER A 99 -20.83 -7.57 26.63
C SER A 99 -20.50 -8.48 27.82
N THR A 100 -19.22 -8.69 28.07
CA THR A 100 -18.73 -9.37 29.27
C THR A 100 -18.08 -8.33 30.18
N LEU A 101 -18.67 -8.11 31.34
CA LEU A 101 -18.15 -7.20 32.37
C LEU A 101 -17.21 -7.97 33.29
N ALA A 102 -16.17 -7.32 33.81
CA ALA A 102 -15.22 -7.93 34.75
C ALA A 102 -15.90 -8.34 36.08
N SER A 103 -16.95 -7.59 36.47
CA SER A 103 -17.79 -7.88 37.65
C SER A 103 -19.22 -7.43 37.38
N PRO A 104 -20.23 -8.02 38.10
CA PRO A 104 -21.59 -7.53 38.04
C PRO A 104 -21.71 -6.05 38.37
N MET A 105 -22.67 -5.36 37.76
CA MET A 105 -23.01 -4.00 38.18
C MET A 105 -23.62 -4.04 39.59
N ALA A 106 -23.31 -3.00 40.37
CA ALA A 106 -23.96 -2.86 41.69
C ALA A 106 -25.47 -2.69 41.50
N GLU A 107 -26.24 -3.17 42.47
CA GLU A 107 -27.71 -2.97 42.47
C GLU A 107 -28.00 -1.46 42.53
N GLY A 108 -28.96 -1.02 41.73
CA GLY A 108 -29.36 0.38 41.66
C GLY A 108 -30.03 0.73 40.33
N THR A 109 -30.42 2.02 40.25
CA THR A 109 -30.99 2.59 39.04
C THR A 109 -29.90 3.41 38.33
N TYR A 110 -29.80 3.21 37.04
CA TYR A 110 -28.82 3.88 36.19
C TYR A 110 -29.50 4.62 35.04
N SER A 111 -28.87 5.67 34.56
CA SER A 111 -29.16 6.28 33.26
C SER A 111 -28.23 5.63 32.22
N TYR A 112 -28.81 5.08 31.19
CA TYR A 112 -28.08 4.42 30.11
C TYR A 112 -28.02 5.32 28.89
N TYR A 113 -26.83 5.36 28.28
CA TYR A 113 -26.55 6.03 27.02
C TYR A 113 -25.85 5.03 26.10
N MET A 114 -26.04 5.17 24.81
CA MET A 114 -25.48 4.25 23.83
C MET A 114 -25.15 4.98 22.54
N THR A 115 -24.08 4.57 21.89
CA THR A 115 -23.71 5.07 20.57
C THR A 115 -23.42 3.94 19.61
N TYR A 116 -23.60 4.19 18.33
CA TYR A 116 -23.15 3.37 17.23
C TYR A 116 -22.52 4.28 16.16
N PRO A 117 -21.41 3.89 15.54
CA PRO A 117 -20.52 2.78 15.94
C PRO A 117 -19.86 3.05 17.31
N VAL A 118 -18.91 2.21 17.69
CA VAL A 118 -18.03 2.52 18.82
C VAL A 118 -17.24 3.79 18.44
N PRO A 119 -17.21 4.82 19.29
CA PRO A 119 -16.54 6.08 18.98
C PRO A 119 -15.01 5.90 18.85
N GLU A 120 -14.39 6.75 18.04
CA GLU A 120 -12.92 6.78 17.87
C GLU A 120 -12.21 7.16 19.17
N SER A 121 -12.85 8.03 19.97
CA SER A 121 -12.37 8.39 21.31
C SER A 121 -13.51 8.76 22.25
N VAL A 122 -13.29 8.52 23.53
CA VAL A 122 -14.21 8.81 24.63
C VAL A 122 -13.50 9.64 25.67
N SER A 123 -14.15 10.73 26.14
CA SER A 123 -13.69 11.53 27.28
C SER A 123 -14.88 11.86 28.17
N GLY A 124 -15.06 11.10 29.26
CA GLY A 124 -16.24 11.22 30.11
C GLY A 124 -17.54 10.94 29.35
N ARG A 125 -18.36 11.97 29.19
CA ARG A 125 -19.62 11.94 28.44
C ARG A 125 -19.45 12.26 26.95
N THR A 126 -18.31 12.78 26.55
CA THR A 126 -18.07 13.17 25.15
C THR A 126 -17.58 11.99 24.32
N ALA A 127 -18.32 11.64 23.28
CA ALA A 127 -17.92 10.68 22.26
C ALA A 127 -17.55 11.40 20.95
N ARG A 128 -16.49 10.93 20.27
CA ARG A 128 -16.04 11.50 19.01
C ARG A 128 -16.07 10.47 17.89
N PHE A 129 -16.51 10.90 16.72
CA PHE A 129 -16.68 10.11 15.51
C PHE A 129 -16.15 10.87 14.31
N GLY A 130 -15.74 10.16 13.25
CA GLY A 130 -15.43 10.76 11.96
C GLY A 130 -16.57 10.58 10.96
N ILE A 131 -16.97 11.65 10.28
CA ILE A 131 -17.67 11.54 9.00
C ILE A 131 -16.63 11.77 7.91
N PRO A 132 -16.19 10.71 7.18
CA PRO A 132 -15.14 10.85 6.20
C PRO A 132 -15.62 11.65 4.98
N ALA A 133 -14.73 12.48 4.43
CA ALA A 133 -14.98 13.21 3.19
C ALA A 133 -14.99 12.28 1.96
N THR A 134 -14.34 11.11 2.06
CA THR A 134 -14.37 10.06 1.03
C THR A 134 -15.16 8.88 1.57
N GLN A 135 -16.22 8.47 0.83
CA GLN A 135 -17.13 7.40 1.20
C GLN A 135 -17.29 6.42 0.03
N ASP A 136 -17.84 5.24 0.28
CA ASP A 136 -18.00 4.18 -0.73
C ASP A 136 -19.39 4.14 -1.40
N GLY A 137 -20.24 5.09 -1.09
CA GLY A 137 -21.62 5.14 -1.61
C GLY A 137 -22.61 4.24 -0.85
N LEU A 138 -22.17 3.61 0.23
CA LEU A 138 -23.04 2.82 1.11
C LEU A 138 -23.23 3.56 2.43
N ALA A 139 -24.43 3.51 2.97
CA ALA A 139 -24.67 3.93 4.35
C ALA A 139 -24.26 2.79 5.29
N SER A 140 -22.97 2.59 5.44
CA SER A 140 -22.41 1.57 6.32
C SER A 140 -21.76 2.19 7.57
N GLY A 141 -21.43 1.37 8.55
CA GLY A 141 -21.07 1.72 9.93
C GLY A 141 -20.04 2.82 10.19
N GLY A 142 -19.31 3.29 9.17
CA GLY A 142 -18.38 4.42 9.31
C GLY A 142 -18.99 5.78 9.02
N VAL A 143 -20.22 5.82 8.48
CA VAL A 143 -20.91 7.03 8.05
C VAL A 143 -22.18 7.26 8.87
N ASP A 144 -22.80 6.19 9.35
CA ASP A 144 -24.04 6.26 10.13
C ASP A 144 -23.72 6.30 11.63
N ILE A 145 -23.85 7.46 12.22
CA ILE A 145 -23.64 7.69 13.65
C ILE A 145 -24.99 7.77 14.34
N LEU A 146 -25.19 6.88 15.32
CA LEU A 146 -26.41 6.82 16.13
C LEU A 146 -26.08 7.15 17.58
N VAL A 147 -26.94 7.90 18.24
CA VAL A 147 -26.89 8.20 19.67
C VAL A 147 -28.24 7.88 20.32
N ALA A 148 -28.20 7.23 21.46
CA ALA A 148 -29.42 6.85 22.17
C ALA A 148 -30.07 8.04 22.87
N GLU A 149 -31.41 8.02 22.90
CA GLU A 149 -32.13 8.79 23.91
C GLU A 149 -31.83 8.22 25.30
N PRO A 150 -31.54 9.05 26.30
CA PRO A 150 -31.30 8.56 27.66
C PRO A 150 -32.46 7.71 28.17
N VAL A 151 -32.15 6.55 28.75
CA VAL A 151 -33.15 5.67 29.34
C VAL A 151 -32.74 5.26 30.75
N SER A 152 -33.68 5.33 31.71
CA SER A 152 -33.46 4.86 33.07
C SER A 152 -33.86 3.37 33.20
N GLY A 153 -33.05 2.62 33.94
CA GLY A 153 -33.29 1.22 34.18
C GLY A 153 -32.48 0.67 35.36
N PRO A 154 -32.79 -0.57 35.78
CA PRO A 154 -32.00 -1.27 36.82
C PRO A 154 -30.61 -1.63 36.28
N ALA A 155 -29.73 -2.10 37.18
CA ALA A 155 -28.46 -2.72 36.79
C ALA A 155 -28.70 -3.84 35.76
N LEU A 156 -27.82 -3.94 34.74
CA LEU A 156 -27.93 -5.00 33.74
C LEU A 156 -27.77 -6.38 34.39
N SER A 157 -28.79 -7.22 34.23
CA SER A 157 -28.80 -8.58 34.79
C SER A 157 -27.88 -9.51 34.00
N ALA A 158 -27.28 -10.47 34.72
CA ALA A 158 -26.49 -11.53 34.11
C ALA A 158 -27.35 -12.36 33.13
N VAL A 159 -26.84 -12.57 31.93
CA VAL A 159 -27.42 -13.50 30.96
C VAL A 159 -27.14 -14.92 31.44
N ARG A 160 -28.19 -15.72 31.69
CA ARG A 160 -28.05 -17.11 32.10
C ARG A 160 -27.87 -18.00 30.85
N GLU A 161 -26.95 -18.95 30.96
CA GLU A 161 -26.76 -19.96 29.91
C GLU A 161 -28.02 -20.78 29.71
N GLY A 162 -28.42 -21.03 28.44
CA GLY A 162 -29.62 -21.83 28.11
C GLY A 162 -30.95 -21.08 28.15
N ILE A 163 -31.00 -19.82 28.59
CA ILE A 163 -32.20 -18.98 28.48
C ILE A 163 -32.13 -18.14 27.22
N PRO A 164 -33.10 -18.26 26.30
CA PRO A 164 -33.15 -17.39 25.13
C PRO A 164 -33.23 -15.92 25.53
N ILE A 165 -32.41 -15.09 24.89
CA ILE A 165 -32.50 -13.64 25.04
C ILE A 165 -33.57 -13.18 24.04
N ASP A 166 -34.80 -13.00 24.53
CA ASP A 166 -35.97 -12.67 23.71
C ASP A 166 -36.24 -11.15 23.61
N GLY A 167 -35.42 -10.35 24.23
CA GLY A 167 -35.56 -8.88 24.26
C GLY A 167 -36.74 -8.40 25.13
N SER A 168 -37.67 -9.23 25.58
CA SER A 168 -38.82 -8.83 26.38
C SER A 168 -38.42 -8.36 27.79
N ASN A 169 -37.35 -8.97 28.33
CA ASN A 169 -36.82 -8.70 29.67
C ASN A 169 -35.57 -7.84 29.66
N LEU A 170 -35.18 -7.28 28.49
CA LEU A 170 -34.01 -6.44 28.34
C LEU A 170 -34.37 -4.96 28.42
N LEU A 171 -33.40 -4.16 28.89
CA LEU A 171 -33.48 -2.72 28.79
C LEU A 171 -33.55 -2.34 27.29
N LYS A 172 -34.58 -1.60 26.89
CA LYS A 172 -34.78 -1.16 25.50
C LYS A 172 -34.32 0.27 25.32
N VAL A 173 -33.40 0.45 24.40
CA VAL A 173 -32.82 1.74 24.04
C VAL A 173 -33.34 2.17 22.68
N ARG A 174 -33.67 3.45 22.51
CA ARG A 174 -34.04 4.05 21.23
C ARG A 174 -32.87 4.89 20.74
N MET A 175 -32.47 4.71 19.50
CA MET A 175 -31.37 5.46 18.90
C MET A 175 -31.85 6.44 17.84
N LYS A 176 -31.11 7.52 17.67
CA LYS A 176 -31.34 8.54 16.64
C LYS A 176 -30.08 8.68 15.80
N HIS A 177 -30.24 8.81 14.50
CA HIS A 177 -29.15 9.16 13.59
C HIS A 177 -28.72 10.60 13.83
N LEU A 178 -27.41 10.86 13.80
CA LEU A 178 -26.86 12.21 13.72
C LEU A 178 -26.68 12.67 12.27
N PRO A 179 -26.25 11.82 11.31
CA PRO A 179 -26.08 12.22 9.92
C PRO A 179 -27.43 12.44 9.21
N HIS A 180 -27.37 13.25 8.18
CA HIS A 180 -28.35 13.30 7.10
C HIS A 180 -27.81 12.53 5.90
N PHE A 181 -28.65 11.87 5.11
CA PHE A 181 -28.23 11.10 3.95
C PHE A 181 -28.68 11.76 2.65
N LEU A 182 -27.73 11.95 1.73
CA LEU A 182 -28.02 12.30 0.34
C LEU A 182 -28.10 10.99 -0.46
N ARG A 183 -29.21 10.76 -1.14
CA ARG A 183 -29.47 9.56 -1.94
C ARG A 183 -29.36 9.93 -3.42
N PHE A 184 -28.24 9.61 -4.02
CA PHE A 184 -27.99 9.84 -5.43
C PHE A 184 -28.58 8.68 -6.27
N TYR A 185 -29.21 9.01 -7.38
CA TYR A 185 -29.75 8.05 -8.33
C TYR A 185 -29.82 8.66 -9.73
N ILE A 186 -29.85 7.82 -10.76
CA ILE A 186 -29.97 8.26 -12.15
C ILE A 186 -31.37 7.90 -12.63
N PRO A 187 -32.24 8.89 -12.93
CA PRO A 187 -33.54 8.61 -13.56
C PRO A 187 -33.34 7.98 -14.93
N GLN A 188 -34.25 7.10 -15.34
CA GLN A 188 -34.19 6.42 -16.62
C GLN A 188 -34.12 7.41 -17.78
N GLY A 189 -33.24 7.13 -18.78
CA GLY A 189 -33.00 7.98 -19.93
C GLY A 189 -32.24 9.28 -19.62
N CYS A 190 -31.63 9.40 -18.44
CA CYS A 190 -30.95 10.62 -18.01
C CYS A 190 -29.41 10.50 -17.97
N ASN A 191 -28.81 9.34 -18.27
CA ASN A 191 -27.36 9.16 -18.25
C ASN A 191 -26.71 9.40 -19.61
N ALA A 192 -26.41 10.63 -19.95
CA ALA A 192 -25.69 10.94 -21.18
C ALA A 192 -24.23 10.43 -21.21
N LEU A 193 -23.64 9.96 -20.08
CA LEU A 193 -22.35 9.29 -20.09
C LEU A 193 -22.42 7.97 -20.90
N GLY A 194 -23.57 7.27 -20.88
CA GLY A 194 -23.76 5.97 -21.51
C GLY A 194 -22.96 4.85 -20.85
N GLU A 195 -22.43 5.09 -19.66
CA GLU A 195 -21.63 4.20 -18.83
C GLU A 195 -22.07 4.32 -17.38
N PRO A 196 -21.96 3.28 -16.54
CA PRO A 196 -22.21 3.39 -15.10
C PRO A 196 -21.33 4.46 -14.44
N ILE A 197 -21.89 5.19 -13.49
CA ILE A 197 -21.12 6.16 -12.67
C ILE A 197 -20.35 5.39 -11.61
N THR A 198 -19.05 5.62 -11.56
CA THR A 198 -18.12 4.97 -10.60
C THR A 198 -17.71 5.89 -9.46
N GLU A 199 -17.82 7.23 -9.67
CA GLU A 199 -17.47 8.21 -8.64
C GLU A 199 -18.40 9.43 -8.74
N ILE A 200 -18.76 9.98 -7.58
CA ILE A 200 -19.51 11.22 -7.46
C ILE A 200 -18.71 12.15 -6.56
N ARG A 201 -18.34 13.33 -7.05
CA ARG A 201 -17.78 14.41 -6.22
C ARG A 201 -18.80 15.52 -6.09
N PHE A 202 -18.96 16.05 -4.89
CA PHE A 202 -19.82 17.20 -4.67
C PHE A 202 -19.23 18.14 -3.64
N THR A 203 -19.58 19.43 -3.78
CA THR A 203 -19.16 20.47 -2.85
C THR A 203 -20.39 21.17 -2.31
N MET A 204 -20.49 21.24 -0.99
CA MET A 204 -21.55 21.94 -0.26
C MET A 204 -21.10 23.37 0.08
N PRO A 205 -22.01 24.32 0.29
CA PRO A 205 -21.64 25.66 0.74
C PRO A 205 -21.06 25.70 2.15
N LYS A 206 -21.47 24.77 3.01
CA LYS A 206 -21.04 24.64 4.42
C LYS A 206 -20.31 23.32 4.64
N PRO A 207 -19.41 23.21 5.65
CA PRO A 207 -18.79 21.96 6.02
C PRO A 207 -19.84 20.89 6.40
N VAL A 208 -19.63 19.66 5.93
CA VAL A 208 -20.56 18.53 6.11
C VAL A 208 -19.88 17.21 6.49
N ALA A 209 -18.55 17.17 6.46
CA ALA A 209 -17.74 16.02 6.87
C ALA A 209 -16.60 16.50 7.76
N GLY A 210 -16.15 15.67 8.71
CA GLY A 210 -15.11 16.00 9.68
C GLY A 210 -15.32 15.25 10.99
N THR A 211 -14.81 15.78 12.09
CA THR A 211 -14.94 15.20 13.43
C THR A 211 -16.25 15.65 14.09
N VAL A 212 -17.13 14.68 14.39
CA VAL A 212 -18.37 14.89 15.14
C VAL A 212 -18.11 14.61 16.62
N SER A 213 -18.40 15.59 17.47
CA SER A 213 -18.36 15.46 18.94
C SER A 213 -19.77 15.56 19.49
N VAL A 214 -20.13 14.67 20.42
CA VAL A 214 -21.45 14.66 21.06
C VAL A 214 -21.34 14.32 22.55
N ASP A 215 -22.08 15.02 23.39
CA ASP A 215 -22.35 14.55 24.76
C ASP A 215 -23.40 13.44 24.69
N VAL A 216 -23.04 12.23 25.11
CA VAL A 216 -23.92 11.05 25.02
C VAL A 216 -25.20 11.20 25.83
N THR A 217 -25.26 12.16 26.76
CA THR A 217 -26.45 12.47 27.58
C THR A 217 -27.42 13.42 26.86
N ASP A 218 -26.93 14.12 25.83
CA ASP A 218 -27.70 15.05 25.02
C ASP A 218 -27.34 14.93 23.54
N PRO A 219 -28.05 14.10 22.76
CA PRO A 219 -27.83 13.96 21.32
C PRO A 219 -27.91 15.27 20.53
N SER A 220 -28.58 16.29 21.07
CA SER A 220 -28.68 17.62 20.41
C SER A 220 -27.42 18.46 20.55
N SER A 221 -26.49 18.06 21.42
CA SER A 221 -25.17 18.70 21.59
C SER A 221 -24.17 18.39 20.48
N ALA A 222 -24.54 17.54 19.51
CA ALA A 222 -23.67 17.11 18.43
C ALA A 222 -23.16 18.32 17.63
N SER A 223 -21.85 18.38 17.42
CA SER A 223 -21.20 19.45 16.67
C SER A 223 -20.10 18.91 15.76
N LEU A 224 -19.84 19.61 14.65
CA LEU A 224 -18.80 19.29 13.67
C LEU A 224 -17.60 20.20 13.86
N SER A 225 -16.41 19.63 13.95
CA SER A 225 -15.11 20.34 13.93
C SER A 225 -14.23 19.81 12.80
N ASP A 226 -13.19 20.58 12.44
CA ASP A 226 -12.24 20.25 11.36
C ASP A 226 -12.95 19.90 10.05
N GLY A 227 -14.04 20.63 9.77
CA GLY A 227 -14.99 20.31 8.73
C GLY A 227 -14.51 20.65 7.33
N THR A 228 -14.82 19.77 6.36
CA THR A 228 -14.72 20.05 4.92
C THR A 228 -16.10 20.08 4.27
N ASN A 229 -16.20 20.88 3.23
CA ASN A 229 -17.40 20.99 2.40
C ASN A 229 -17.32 20.18 1.09
N ALA A 230 -16.15 19.61 0.78
CA ALA A 230 -15.92 18.79 -0.41
C ALA A 230 -16.00 17.30 -0.06
N MET A 231 -16.81 16.56 -0.82
CA MET A 231 -17.08 15.14 -0.64
C MET A 231 -16.81 14.36 -1.91
N SER A 232 -16.32 13.14 -1.75
CA SER A 232 -16.12 12.16 -2.83
C SER A 232 -16.73 10.82 -2.46
N LEU A 233 -17.52 10.25 -3.35
CA LEU A 233 -18.03 8.88 -3.26
C LEU A 233 -17.32 8.03 -4.31
N THR A 234 -16.44 7.15 -3.90
CA THR A 234 -15.90 6.10 -4.77
C THR A 234 -16.81 4.89 -4.64
N LEU A 235 -17.67 4.69 -5.63
CA LEU A 235 -18.80 3.77 -5.51
C LEU A 235 -18.35 2.31 -5.53
N ARG A 236 -18.66 1.59 -4.47
CA ARG A 236 -18.42 0.15 -4.38
C ARG A 236 -19.24 -0.63 -5.42
N HIS A 237 -20.45 -0.14 -5.69
CA HIS A 237 -21.31 -0.61 -6.77
C HIS A 237 -21.55 0.55 -7.73
N PRO A 238 -21.10 0.45 -8.99
CA PRO A 238 -21.34 1.50 -9.97
C PRO A 238 -22.83 1.81 -10.08
N LEU A 239 -23.15 3.10 -10.19
CA LEU A 239 -24.52 3.60 -10.24
C LEU A 239 -25.03 3.54 -11.68
N GLU A 240 -26.12 2.83 -11.90
CA GLU A 240 -26.78 2.66 -13.19
C GLU A 240 -28.12 3.38 -13.23
N GLU A 241 -28.64 3.59 -14.44
CA GLU A 241 -30.01 4.05 -14.60
C GLU A 241 -31.00 3.00 -14.09
N SER A 242 -32.01 3.44 -13.37
CA SER A 242 -33.09 2.56 -12.93
C SER A 242 -34.44 3.25 -13.00
N ALA A 243 -35.44 2.54 -13.56
CA ALA A 243 -36.80 3.05 -13.68
C ALA A 243 -37.48 3.23 -12.30
N ASP A 244 -37.16 2.34 -11.37
CA ASP A 244 -37.69 2.31 -10.01
C ASP A 244 -36.79 3.02 -8.98
N GLY A 245 -35.62 3.51 -9.41
CA GLY A 245 -34.62 4.11 -8.54
C GLY A 245 -33.98 3.10 -7.60
N SER A 246 -33.88 1.82 -7.99
CA SER A 246 -33.25 0.76 -7.18
C SER A 246 -31.73 0.87 -7.15
N SER A 247 -31.12 1.42 -8.19
CA SER A 247 -29.69 1.72 -8.19
C SER A 247 -29.43 3.05 -7.51
N VAL A 248 -28.77 3.04 -6.37
CA VAL A 248 -28.54 4.24 -5.54
C VAL A 248 -27.14 4.27 -4.95
N ALA A 249 -26.67 5.48 -4.68
CA ALA A 249 -25.51 5.74 -3.84
C ALA A 249 -25.89 6.69 -2.70
N LEU A 250 -25.40 6.41 -1.50
CA LEU A 250 -25.70 7.19 -0.31
C LEU A 250 -24.44 7.92 0.18
N ALA A 251 -24.61 9.19 0.55
CA ALA A 251 -23.60 9.95 1.27
C ALA A 251 -24.18 10.39 2.62
N GLY A 252 -23.49 10.04 3.71
CA GLY A 252 -23.80 10.61 5.01
C GLY A 252 -23.08 11.93 5.20
N ILE A 253 -23.83 12.94 5.61
CA ILE A 253 -23.33 14.29 5.91
C ILE A 253 -23.76 14.71 7.31
N PHE A 254 -22.95 15.52 7.98
CA PHE A 254 -23.40 16.21 9.18
C PHE A 254 -24.31 17.37 8.77
N PRO A 255 -25.58 17.42 9.23
CA PRO A 255 -26.49 18.47 8.84
C PRO A 255 -26.05 19.81 9.43
N PRO A 256 -25.88 20.86 8.61
CA PRO A 256 -25.60 22.20 9.12
C PRO A 256 -26.74 22.73 9.99
N GLU A 257 -26.42 23.41 11.07
CA GLU A 257 -27.40 23.99 12.01
C GLU A 257 -28.31 25.04 11.34
N GLU A 258 -27.72 25.83 10.45
CA GLU A 258 -28.43 26.90 9.76
C GLU A 258 -28.95 26.48 8.40
N ALA A 259 -30.14 26.95 8.04
CA ALA A 259 -30.69 26.80 6.71
C ALA A 259 -29.78 27.46 5.65
N TYR A 260 -29.85 26.95 4.42
CA TYR A 260 -29.13 27.52 3.29
C TYR A 260 -29.77 28.78 2.75
N SER A 261 -28.96 29.74 2.33
CA SER A 261 -29.37 30.99 1.71
C SER A 261 -29.85 30.79 0.25
N GLN A 262 -30.36 31.87 -0.39
CA GLN A 262 -30.84 31.79 -1.78
C GLN A 262 -29.71 31.50 -2.79
N ASP A 263 -28.48 31.92 -2.50
CA ASP A 263 -27.34 31.78 -3.39
C ASP A 263 -26.55 30.48 -3.14
N ASP A 264 -26.93 29.76 -2.11
CA ASP A 264 -26.24 28.49 -1.75
C ASP A 264 -26.57 27.38 -2.76
N VAL A 265 -25.53 26.82 -3.34
CA VAL A 265 -25.62 25.72 -4.33
C VAL A 265 -24.74 24.55 -3.95
N MET A 266 -25.19 23.36 -4.27
CA MET A 266 -24.37 22.17 -4.27
C MET A 266 -23.88 21.91 -5.70
N ASN A 267 -22.57 21.86 -5.90
CA ASN A 267 -21.95 21.48 -7.16
C ASN A 267 -21.67 19.99 -7.18
N ILE A 268 -22.03 19.31 -8.27
CA ILE A 268 -21.87 17.87 -8.41
C ILE A 268 -21.12 17.58 -9.72
N THR A 269 -20.12 16.72 -9.65
CA THR A 269 -19.43 16.15 -10.82
C THR A 269 -19.50 14.63 -10.71
N VAL A 270 -19.86 13.97 -11.79
CA VAL A 270 -19.97 12.52 -11.88
C VAL A 270 -18.95 11.98 -12.87
N TYR A 271 -18.45 10.78 -12.56
CA TYR A 271 -17.39 10.14 -13.28
C TYR A 271 -17.76 8.70 -13.61
N SER A 272 -17.46 8.27 -14.83
CA SER A 272 -17.48 6.88 -15.28
C SER A 272 -16.06 6.41 -15.59
N GLU A 273 -15.89 5.26 -16.19
CA GLU A 273 -14.56 4.76 -16.56
C GLU A 273 -13.87 5.66 -17.61
N GLY A 274 -14.60 6.09 -18.61
CA GLY A 274 -14.08 6.87 -19.76
C GLY A 274 -14.50 8.31 -19.84
N LYS A 275 -15.51 8.74 -19.06
CA LYS A 275 -16.16 10.05 -19.21
C LYS A 275 -16.49 10.68 -17.87
N TRP A 276 -16.76 11.98 -17.91
CA TRP A 276 -17.23 12.73 -16.75
C TRP A 276 -18.17 13.85 -17.16
N ALA A 277 -18.97 14.35 -16.23
CA ALA A 277 -19.82 15.50 -16.45
C ALA A 277 -20.01 16.29 -15.15
N SER A 278 -19.95 17.62 -15.22
CA SER A 278 -20.46 18.46 -14.16
C SER A 278 -21.95 18.69 -14.37
N LEU A 279 -22.73 18.55 -13.30
CA LEU A 279 -24.16 18.79 -13.33
C LEU A 279 -24.45 20.28 -13.14
N GLU A 280 -25.65 20.69 -13.54
CA GLU A 280 -26.14 22.00 -13.16
C GLU A 280 -26.17 22.12 -11.62
N PRO A 281 -25.70 23.26 -11.05
CA PRO A 281 -25.70 23.46 -9.61
C PRO A 281 -27.08 23.29 -8.98
N VAL A 282 -27.16 22.46 -7.94
CA VAL A 282 -28.41 22.23 -7.21
C VAL A 282 -28.63 23.35 -6.21
N ARG A 283 -29.67 24.16 -6.39
CA ARG A 283 -30.04 25.23 -5.45
C ARG A 283 -30.50 24.65 -4.13
N LEU A 284 -29.96 25.15 -3.04
CA LEU A 284 -30.29 24.75 -1.67
C LEU A 284 -31.15 25.73 -0.90
N ALA A 285 -31.58 26.85 -1.54
CA ALA A 285 -32.36 27.89 -0.93
C ALA A 285 -33.54 27.36 -0.11
N GLY A 286 -33.62 27.76 1.16
CA GLY A 286 -34.67 27.36 2.08
C GLY A 286 -34.67 25.88 2.48
N ARG A 287 -33.71 25.06 2.01
CA ARG A 287 -33.56 23.68 2.43
C ARG A 287 -32.85 23.60 3.78
N SER A 288 -33.35 22.74 4.65
CA SER A 288 -32.66 22.33 5.87
C SER A 288 -32.51 20.81 5.84
N PHE A 289 -31.31 20.36 6.01
CA PHE A 289 -31.06 18.94 6.19
C PHE A 289 -31.24 18.58 7.67
N LYS A 290 -31.97 17.51 7.93
CA LYS A 290 -32.27 17.08 9.30
C LYS A 290 -31.63 15.73 9.56
N ALA A 291 -31.08 15.55 10.74
CA ALA A 291 -30.54 14.28 11.22
C ALA A 291 -31.55 13.14 11.03
N GLY A 292 -31.09 11.99 10.57
CA GLY A 292 -31.91 10.81 10.32
C GLY A 292 -32.82 10.87 9.09
N HIS A 293 -32.75 11.92 8.27
CA HIS A 293 -33.53 12.03 7.04
C HIS A 293 -32.69 11.72 5.81
N VAL A 294 -33.38 11.33 4.73
CA VAL A 294 -32.80 11.05 3.42
C VAL A 294 -33.34 12.04 2.39
N THR A 295 -32.46 12.72 1.67
CA THR A 295 -32.84 13.62 0.58
C THR A 295 -32.47 13.01 -0.76
N PRO A 296 -33.42 12.77 -1.68
CA PRO A 296 -33.12 12.27 -3.01
C PRO A 296 -32.43 13.36 -3.87
N VAL A 297 -31.38 12.97 -4.57
CA VAL A 297 -30.62 13.83 -5.48
C VAL A 297 -30.55 13.16 -6.86
N PRO A 298 -31.40 13.54 -7.80
CA PRO A 298 -31.38 12.98 -9.16
C PRO A 298 -30.14 13.48 -9.92
N LEU A 299 -29.37 12.57 -10.47
CA LEU A 299 -28.24 12.88 -11.34
C LEU A 299 -28.70 12.88 -12.80
N ARG A 300 -28.40 13.96 -13.51
CA ARG A 300 -28.76 14.14 -14.91
C ARG A 300 -27.58 14.72 -15.69
N PRO A 301 -26.50 13.92 -15.89
CA PRO A 301 -25.34 14.40 -16.65
C PRO A 301 -25.74 14.72 -18.08
N ARG A 302 -25.29 15.86 -18.63
CA ARG A 302 -25.61 16.33 -20.00
C ARG A 302 -24.36 16.68 -20.78
N ASP A 303 -23.54 17.59 -20.28
CA ASP A 303 -22.33 18.08 -20.96
C ASP A 303 -21.17 17.12 -20.70
N VAL A 304 -21.18 15.99 -21.40
CA VAL A 304 -20.23 14.90 -21.22
C VAL A 304 -18.88 15.25 -21.84
N LYS A 305 -17.84 15.06 -21.05
CA LYS A 305 -16.43 15.25 -21.43
C LYS A 305 -15.67 13.94 -21.27
N THR A 306 -14.57 13.79 -22.03
CA THR A 306 -13.61 12.71 -21.84
C THR A 306 -12.48 13.15 -20.92
N TYR A 307 -11.84 12.18 -20.26
CA TYR A 307 -10.63 12.49 -19.48
C TYR A 307 -9.45 12.79 -20.37
N TYR A 308 -8.58 13.65 -19.88
CA TYR A 308 -7.19 13.68 -20.29
C TYR A 308 -6.47 12.51 -19.64
N THR A 309 -5.88 11.62 -20.43
CA THR A 309 -5.36 10.34 -19.93
C THR A 309 -3.92 10.12 -20.35
N LEU A 310 -3.05 9.81 -19.37
CA LEU A 310 -1.76 9.17 -19.61
C LEU A 310 -1.87 7.70 -19.23
N ARG A 311 -1.58 6.84 -20.18
CA ARG A 311 -1.53 5.39 -19.98
C ARG A 311 -0.09 4.93 -20.02
N PHE A 312 0.34 4.22 -19.01
CA PHE A 312 1.67 3.63 -18.90
C PHE A 312 1.52 2.11 -19.06
N THR A 313 2.27 1.52 -19.97
CA THR A 313 2.21 0.07 -20.23
C THR A 313 3.60 -0.52 -20.05
N LEU A 314 3.75 -1.51 -19.18
CA LEU A 314 5.00 -2.28 -19.06
C LEU A 314 5.17 -3.13 -20.32
N ALA A 315 6.01 -2.68 -21.24
CA ALA A 315 6.18 -3.31 -22.55
C ALA A 315 7.28 -4.37 -22.55
N SER A 316 8.30 -4.21 -21.70
CA SER A 316 9.33 -5.23 -21.52
C SER A 316 9.83 -5.26 -20.07
N ASN A 317 10.38 -6.42 -19.66
CA ASN A 317 11.00 -6.60 -18.35
C ASN A 317 12.37 -7.26 -18.52
N ASN A 318 13.40 -6.41 -18.52
CA ASN A 318 14.79 -6.86 -18.64
C ASN A 318 15.42 -7.18 -17.28
N LEU A 319 14.77 -6.83 -16.16
CA LEU A 319 15.24 -7.16 -14.81
C LEU A 319 15.25 -8.68 -14.56
N GLY A 320 14.31 -9.42 -15.18
CA GLY A 320 14.14 -10.86 -14.99
C GLY A 320 13.16 -11.24 -13.89
N GLU A 321 12.95 -10.38 -12.90
CA GLU A 321 11.98 -10.53 -11.82
C GLU A 321 10.84 -9.52 -12.02
N ASP A 322 9.60 -9.96 -11.85
CA ASP A 322 8.44 -9.09 -12.06
C ASP A 322 8.33 -8.05 -10.93
N PRO A 323 8.10 -6.76 -11.24
CA PRO A 323 7.97 -5.72 -10.22
C PRO A 323 6.75 -5.95 -9.31
N GLN A 324 6.92 -5.65 -8.02
CA GLN A 324 5.84 -5.52 -7.05
C GLN A 324 5.16 -4.15 -7.17
N SER A 325 5.95 -3.11 -7.47
CA SER A 325 5.46 -1.76 -7.69
C SER A 325 6.25 -1.04 -8.78
N ILE A 326 5.57 -0.09 -9.44
CA ILE A 326 6.18 0.88 -10.36
C ILE A 326 5.84 2.27 -9.85
N LYS A 327 6.86 3.12 -9.64
CA LYS A 327 6.70 4.49 -9.18
C LYS A 327 7.14 5.46 -10.27
N LEU A 328 6.32 6.46 -10.55
CA LEU A 328 6.55 7.49 -11.55
C LEU A 328 6.81 8.82 -10.82
N ALA A 329 8.03 9.31 -10.82
CA ALA A 329 8.40 10.55 -10.14
C ALA A 329 8.63 11.68 -11.14
N LEU A 330 7.92 12.80 -10.95
CA LEU A 330 8.12 14.03 -11.70
C LEU A 330 9.36 14.80 -11.20
N PRO A 331 9.92 15.72 -12.01
CA PRO A 331 10.97 16.61 -11.57
C PRO A 331 10.57 17.42 -10.34
N LYS A 332 11.55 17.77 -9.51
CA LYS A 332 11.35 18.57 -8.29
C LYS A 332 10.49 19.82 -8.54
N GLY A 333 9.48 20.00 -7.70
CA GLY A 333 8.55 21.13 -7.76
C GLY A 333 7.36 20.92 -8.69
N ARG A 334 7.28 19.79 -9.39
CA ARG A 334 6.10 19.40 -10.17
C ARG A 334 5.24 18.42 -9.38
N LYS A 335 3.94 18.40 -9.68
CA LYS A 335 2.97 17.47 -9.07
C LYS A 335 2.13 16.84 -10.16
N TRP A 336 1.72 15.61 -9.92
CA TRP A 336 0.74 14.95 -10.77
C TRP A 336 -0.61 15.62 -10.65
N PRO A 337 -1.36 15.79 -11.75
CA PRO A 337 -2.74 16.28 -11.70
C PRO A 337 -3.59 15.46 -10.71
N GLU A 338 -4.58 16.09 -10.10
CA GLU A 338 -5.49 15.49 -9.10
C GLU A 338 -4.79 14.98 -7.82
N THR A 339 -3.48 15.24 -7.66
CA THR A 339 -2.73 14.80 -6.48
C THR A 339 -1.93 15.95 -5.86
N SER A 340 -1.52 15.79 -4.61
CA SER A 340 -0.55 16.68 -3.96
C SER A 340 0.89 16.15 -4.09
N SER A 341 1.09 15.00 -4.75
CA SER A 341 2.35 14.26 -4.84
C SER A 341 3.09 14.53 -6.15
N ASP A 342 4.41 14.51 -6.10
CA ASP A 342 5.28 14.41 -7.27
C ASP A 342 5.45 12.97 -7.76
N THR A 343 4.98 11.99 -7.00
CA THR A 343 5.13 10.57 -7.28
C THR A 343 3.78 9.86 -7.33
N LEU A 344 3.54 9.10 -8.41
CA LEU A 344 2.47 8.11 -8.52
C LEU A 344 3.05 6.72 -8.30
N ALA A 345 2.40 5.91 -7.49
CA ALA A 345 2.75 4.52 -7.28
C ALA A 345 1.65 3.61 -7.82
N PHE A 346 2.04 2.59 -8.56
CA PHE A 346 1.16 1.55 -9.07
C PHE A 346 1.60 0.21 -8.50
N GLU A 347 0.65 -0.51 -7.97
CA GLU A 347 0.81 -1.88 -7.47
C GLU A 347 -0.04 -2.81 -8.31
N GLY A 348 0.34 -4.07 -8.39
CA GLY A 348 -0.48 -5.06 -9.06
C GLY A 348 -1.81 -5.26 -8.33
N LYS A 349 -2.86 -5.59 -9.07
CA LYS A 349 -4.19 -5.82 -8.51
C LYS A 349 -4.13 -6.91 -7.42
N ASP A 350 -4.70 -6.61 -6.25
CA ASP A 350 -4.75 -7.52 -5.09
C ASP A 350 -3.35 -7.98 -4.61
N GLY A 351 -2.32 -7.14 -4.80
CA GLY A 351 -0.94 -7.46 -4.42
C GLY A 351 -0.23 -8.41 -5.39
N ALA A 352 -0.80 -8.65 -6.58
CA ALA A 352 -0.15 -9.45 -7.62
C ALA A 352 1.09 -8.73 -8.16
N LEU A 353 2.02 -9.49 -8.75
CA LEU A 353 3.17 -8.92 -9.45
C LEU A 353 2.73 -8.28 -10.77
N ILE A 354 3.40 -7.19 -11.13
CA ILE A 354 3.16 -6.46 -12.37
C ILE A 354 3.86 -7.17 -13.53
N LYS A 355 3.12 -7.52 -14.57
CA LYS A 355 3.61 -8.29 -15.71
C LYS A 355 3.70 -7.45 -16.99
N VAL A 356 4.49 -7.91 -17.92
CA VAL A 356 4.53 -7.34 -19.27
C VAL A 356 3.13 -7.40 -19.88
N GLY A 357 2.66 -6.26 -20.38
CA GLY A 357 1.31 -6.04 -20.88
C GLY A 357 0.39 -5.31 -19.90
N ASP A 358 0.71 -5.30 -18.60
CA ASP A 358 -0.08 -4.55 -17.62
C ASP A 358 0.02 -3.04 -17.87
N SER A 359 -1.10 -2.37 -17.68
CA SER A 359 -1.22 -0.94 -17.94
C SER A 359 -1.82 -0.21 -16.76
N PHE A 360 -1.34 0.99 -16.53
CA PHE A 360 -1.79 1.92 -15.49
C PHE A 360 -2.20 3.23 -16.13
N GLN A 361 -3.13 3.94 -15.52
CA GLN A 361 -3.62 5.20 -16.06
C GLN A 361 -3.59 6.30 -15.00
N MET A 362 -3.12 7.47 -15.41
CA MET A 362 -3.39 8.73 -14.74
C MET A 362 -4.47 9.44 -15.56
N LYS A 363 -5.55 9.84 -14.91
CA LYS A 363 -6.65 10.58 -15.51
C LYS A 363 -6.80 11.91 -14.81
N THR A 364 -7.11 12.95 -15.55
CA THR A 364 -7.46 14.26 -15.00
C THR A 364 -8.54 14.92 -15.85
N ILE A 365 -9.31 15.78 -15.21
CA ILE A 365 -10.27 16.67 -15.88
C ILE A 365 -9.66 18.04 -16.18
N ASP A 366 -8.50 18.33 -15.60
CA ASP A 366 -7.77 19.60 -15.77
C ASP A 366 -6.88 19.53 -17.02
N GLU A 367 -7.36 20.15 -18.10
CA GLU A 367 -6.64 20.26 -19.37
C GLU A 367 -5.30 20.98 -19.22
N ALA A 368 -5.26 22.06 -18.45
CA ALA A 368 -4.06 22.86 -18.30
C ALA A 368 -2.98 22.08 -17.53
N ALA A 369 -3.37 21.39 -16.46
CA ALA A 369 -2.49 20.51 -15.71
C ALA A 369 -1.95 19.38 -16.59
N PHE A 370 -2.80 18.74 -17.40
CA PHE A 370 -2.40 17.68 -18.33
C PHE A 370 -1.37 18.20 -19.36
N LYS A 371 -1.70 19.30 -20.05
CA LYS A 371 -0.82 19.90 -21.05
C LYS A 371 0.52 20.39 -20.47
N SER A 372 0.53 20.82 -19.22
CA SER A 372 1.75 21.25 -18.53
C SER A 372 2.78 20.13 -18.31
N MET A 373 2.37 18.87 -18.48
CA MET A 373 3.28 17.70 -18.40
C MET A 373 3.94 17.35 -19.73
N SER A 374 3.60 18.06 -20.81
CA SER A 374 4.18 17.85 -22.15
C SER A 374 5.69 17.83 -22.10
N SER A 375 6.29 16.80 -22.68
CA SER A 375 7.74 16.62 -22.81
C SER A 375 8.53 16.62 -21.48
N LEU A 376 7.86 16.39 -20.34
CA LEU A 376 8.57 16.28 -19.07
C LEU A 376 9.31 14.94 -18.95
N PRO A 377 10.55 14.96 -18.42
CA PRO A 377 11.21 13.73 -18.02
C PRO A 377 10.56 13.16 -16.75
N VAL A 378 10.24 11.88 -16.75
CA VAL A 378 9.66 11.15 -15.62
C VAL A 378 10.63 10.05 -15.22
N LYS A 379 11.07 10.07 -13.97
CA LYS A 379 11.85 8.96 -13.41
C LYS A 379 10.90 7.81 -13.07
N VAL A 380 11.12 6.67 -13.72
CA VAL A 380 10.38 5.44 -13.47
C VAL A 380 11.21 4.53 -12.59
N ILE A 381 10.67 4.09 -11.48
CA ILE A 381 11.33 3.22 -10.50
C ILE A 381 10.56 1.92 -10.45
N TYR A 382 11.24 0.82 -10.77
CA TYR A 382 10.71 -0.54 -10.70
C TYR A 382 11.24 -1.21 -9.44
N GLU A 383 10.35 -1.65 -8.59
CA GLU A 383 10.69 -2.32 -7.34
C GLU A 383 10.19 -3.77 -7.38
N SER A 384 11.11 -4.73 -7.39
CA SER A 384 10.85 -6.16 -7.26
C SER A 384 11.16 -6.65 -5.84
N GLU A 385 11.03 -7.94 -5.60
CA GLU A 385 11.41 -8.53 -4.32
C GLU A 385 12.89 -8.31 -4.01
N SER A 386 13.75 -8.50 -5.00
CA SER A 386 15.19 -8.56 -4.83
C SER A 386 15.94 -7.32 -5.31
N ALA A 387 15.30 -6.44 -6.09
CA ALA A 387 15.99 -5.31 -6.70
C ALA A 387 15.11 -4.06 -6.85
N ILE A 388 15.78 -2.92 -7.00
CA ILE A 388 15.22 -1.64 -7.38
C ILE A 388 16.04 -1.11 -8.55
N VAL A 389 15.40 -0.89 -9.69
CA VAL A 389 16.03 -0.30 -10.88
C VAL A 389 15.21 0.90 -11.34
N SER A 390 15.82 1.79 -12.10
CA SER A 390 15.12 2.97 -12.61
C SER A 390 15.62 3.39 -13.98
N GLU A 391 14.69 4.00 -14.72
CA GLU A 391 14.97 4.69 -15.99
C GLU A 391 14.35 6.07 -15.98
N THR A 392 14.65 6.87 -16.99
CA THR A 392 13.96 8.14 -17.23
C THR A 392 13.28 8.06 -18.60
N VAL A 393 11.95 8.26 -18.60
CA VAL A 393 11.16 8.35 -19.83
C VAL A 393 10.72 9.79 -20.04
N THR A 394 10.71 10.27 -21.27
CA THR A 394 10.17 11.59 -21.61
C THR A 394 8.75 11.42 -22.11
N LEU A 395 7.79 12.12 -21.48
CA LEU A 395 6.42 12.14 -21.94
C LEU A 395 6.34 12.76 -23.35
N ALA A 396 5.38 12.28 -24.13
CA ALA A 396 5.12 12.86 -25.46
C ALA A 396 4.67 14.32 -25.36
N ASP A 397 4.58 15.00 -26.51
CA ASP A 397 3.90 16.29 -26.59
C ASP A 397 2.38 16.08 -26.40
N LEU A 398 1.87 16.69 -25.35
CA LEU A 398 0.46 16.59 -24.92
C LEU A 398 -0.38 17.81 -25.36
N SER A 399 0.20 18.75 -26.10
CA SER A 399 -0.45 20.04 -26.42
C SER A 399 -1.73 19.89 -27.26
N SER A 400 -1.80 18.86 -28.10
CA SER A 400 -2.91 18.65 -29.06
C SER A 400 -3.68 17.34 -28.84
N THR A 401 -3.42 16.61 -27.76
CA THR A 401 -4.06 15.31 -27.50
C THR A 401 -4.81 15.28 -26.17
N THR A 402 -5.81 14.44 -26.07
CA THR A 402 -6.52 14.13 -24.81
C THR A 402 -6.03 12.79 -24.22
N ARG A 403 -5.25 12.03 -24.97
CA ARG A 403 -4.72 10.74 -24.54
C ARG A 403 -3.30 10.54 -25.06
N SER A 404 -2.44 10.02 -24.21
CA SER A 404 -1.10 9.59 -24.60
C SER A 404 -0.77 8.25 -23.94
N ASP A 405 -0.19 7.35 -24.73
CA ASP A 405 0.31 6.06 -24.27
C ASP A 405 1.84 6.16 -24.10
N CYS A 406 2.33 5.84 -22.92
CA CYS A 406 3.74 5.82 -22.57
C CYS A 406 4.20 4.36 -22.38
N ARG A 407 5.20 3.99 -23.14
CA ARG A 407 5.83 2.67 -23.03
C ARG A 407 6.86 2.68 -21.92
N LEU A 408 6.84 1.69 -21.04
CA LEU A 408 7.80 1.45 -19.98
C LEU A 408 8.60 0.19 -20.31
N ASP A 409 9.92 0.31 -20.33
CA ASP A 409 10.83 -0.79 -20.59
C ASP A 409 11.72 -1.01 -19.36
N CYS A 410 11.26 -1.88 -18.42
CA CYS A 410 12.01 -2.15 -17.18
C CYS A 410 13.44 -2.54 -17.53
N PRO A 411 14.45 -1.78 -17.06
CA PRO A 411 15.83 -1.95 -17.46
C PRO A 411 16.44 -3.25 -16.87
N TYR A 412 17.61 -3.60 -17.36
CA TYR A 412 18.46 -4.61 -16.77
C TYR A 412 18.88 -4.17 -15.34
N LEU A 413 19.18 -5.15 -14.49
CA LEU A 413 19.83 -4.87 -13.20
C LEU A 413 21.14 -4.07 -13.40
N PHE A 414 21.84 -4.41 -14.45
CA PHE A 414 23.00 -3.68 -14.93
C PHE A 414 23.12 -3.83 -16.45
N PHE A 415 23.40 -2.74 -17.14
CA PHE A 415 23.66 -2.69 -18.56
C PHE A 415 24.85 -1.76 -18.83
N GLU A 416 25.77 -2.19 -19.66
CA GLU A 416 26.91 -1.39 -20.09
C GLU A 416 27.30 -1.77 -21.53
N ASP A 417 27.27 -0.79 -22.42
CA ASP A 417 27.66 -0.92 -23.82
C ASP A 417 28.86 -0.05 -24.20
N PHE A 418 29.43 0.62 -23.22
CA PHE A 418 30.60 1.50 -23.36
C PHE A 418 30.44 2.59 -24.41
N SER A 419 29.24 2.89 -24.89
CA SER A 419 28.98 3.89 -25.91
C SER A 419 29.35 5.32 -25.49
N GLU A 420 29.29 5.60 -24.18
CA GLU A 420 29.63 6.91 -23.60
C GLU A 420 31.13 7.08 -23.27
N VAL A 421 31.94 6.07 -23.52
CA VAL A 421 33.38 6.16 -23.24
C VAL A 421 34.05 7.02 -24.28
N GLU A 422 34.53 8.20 -23.87
CA GLU A 422 35.36 9.06 -24.69
C GLU A 422 36.72 8.42 -24.96
N SER A 423 37.46 8.89 -25.99
CA SER A 423 38.73 8.31 -26.46
C SER A 423 39.73 8.15 -25.32
N PHE A 424 40.22 6.93 -25.15
CA PHE A 424 41.15 6.56 -24.10
C PHE A 424 42.62 6.78 -24.55
N ASN A 425 43.44 7.29 -23.64
CA ASN A 425 44.86 7.48 -23.93
C ASN A 425 45.63 6.19 -23.59
N SER A 426 46.36 5.61 -24.53
CA SER A 426 47.04 4.30 -24.40
C SER A 426 48.03 4.23 -23.23
N ASN A 427 48.46 5.34 -22.66
CA ASN A 427 49.36 5.39 -21.52
C ASN A 427 48.72 5.12 -20.17
N ASP A 428 47.38 5.29 -20.05
CA ASP A 428 46.67 5.07 -18.81
C ASP A 428 46.27 3.59 -18.60
N GLU A 429 46.40 2.77 -19.65
CA GLU A 429 45.97 1.34 -19.62
C GLU A 429 46.76 0.48 -18.65
N TYR A 430 47.94 0.91 -18.32
CA TYR A 430 48.86 0.03 -17.66
C TYR A 430 49.01 0.24 -16.18
N GLY A 431 48.68 1.40 -15.63
CA GLY A 431 48.85 1.62 -14.18
C GLY A 431 50.25 1.19 -13.68
N VAL A 432 51.24 1.16 -14.57
CA VAL A 432 52.56 0.65 -14.29
C VAL A 432 53.42 1.79 -13.78
N SER A 433 53.64 1.84 -12.48
CA SER A 433 54.80 2.54 -11.99
C SER A 433 56.07 1.69 -12.32
N SER A 434 57.14 2.32 -12.69
CA SER A 434 58.48 1.75 -12.91
C SER A 434 59.03 0.96 -11.72
N ALA A 435 58.31 0.91 -10.61
CA ALA A 435 58.70 0.25 -9.35
C ALA A 435 57.96 -1.10 -9.06
N GLY A 436 57.24 -1.66 -10.04
CA GLY A 436 56.63 -2.98 -9.89
C GLY A 436 55.33 -3.02 -9.04
N SER A 437 54.88 -1.89 -8.52
CA SER A 437 53.61 -1.75 -7.83
C SER A 437 52.56 -1.18 -8.78
N LYS A 438 51.56 -1.95 -9.11
CA LYS A 438 50.45 -1.51 -9.97
C LYS A 438 49.25 -1.13 -9.12
N SER A 439 48.88 0.14 -9.13
CA SER A 439 47.65 0.59 -8.52
C SER A 439 46.51 0.38 -9.51
N PRO A 440 45.38 -0.14 -9.08
CA PRO A 440 44.16 -0.13 -9.87
C PRO A 440 43.82 1.32 -10.21
N HIS A 441 43.28 1.55 -11.40
CA HIS A 441 42.82 2.84 -11.84
C HIS A 441 41.31 2.76 -12.19
N THR A 442 40.67 3.89 -12.11
CA THR A 442 39.30 4.07 -12.55
C THR A 442 39.32 4.69 -13.94
N PHE A 443 38.72 4.03 -14.92
CA PHE A 443 38.72 4.51 -16.32
C PHE A 443 37.32 4.93 -16.77
N LEU A 444 36.28 4.46 -16.09
CA LEU A 444 34.89 4.84 -16.26
C LEU A 444 34.28 4.89 -14.87
N ALA A 445 33.24 5.67 -14.68
CA ALA A 445 32.60 5.85 -13.38
C ALA A 445 32.25 4.51 -12.72
N GLY A 446 32.85 4.24 -11.57
CA GLY A 446 32.63 3.02 -10.79
C GLY A 446 33.39 1.78 -11.26
N TRP A 447 34.00 1.75 -12.44
CA TRP A 447 34.85 0.67 -12.92
C TRP A 447 36.25 0.74 -12.31
N SER A 448 36.81 -0.42 -11.99
CA SER A 448 38.20 -0.57 -11.55
C SER A 448 38.92 -1.54 -12.45
N ALA A 449 40.18 -1.26 -12.77
CA ALA A 449 40.97 -2.10 -13.66
C ALA A 449 42.42 -2.23 -13.23
N ALA A 450 43.01 -3.40 -13.48
CA ALA A 450 44.42 -3.67 -13.42
C ALA A 450 44.83 -4.30 -14.76
N ARG A 451 45.70 -3.66 -15.52
CA ARG A 451 46.09 -4.08 -16.89
C ARG A 451 44.88 -4.22 -17.84
N ALA A 452 43.89 -3.38 -17.65
CA ALA A 452 42.71 -3.28 -18.46
C ALA A 452 42.28 -1.82 -18.57
N GLY A 453 41.49 -1.47 -19.58
CA GLY A 453 40.97 -0.12 -19.83
C GLY A 453 39.81 -0.17 -20.80
N ALA A 454 39.25 0.99 -21.13
CA ALA A 454 38.19 1.08 -22.12
C ALA A 454 38.76 1.46 -23.51
N GLN A 455 38.14 0.95 -24.54
CA GLN A 455 38.35 1.35 -25.93
C GLN A 455 37.21 2.28 -26.31
N ALA A 456 37.57 3.43 -26.82
CA ALA A 456 36.63 4.51 -27.15
C ALA A 456 35.35 4.01 -27.84
N GLY A 457 34.20 4.27 -27.21
CA GLY A 457 32.87 4.05 -27.75
C GLY A 457 32.48 2.59 -28.04
N THR A 458 33.26 1.57 -27.62
CA THR A 458 33.00 0.21 -28.09
C THR A 458 33.16 -0.92 -27.08
N ALA A 459 34.15 -0.89 -26.18
CA ALA A 459 34.41 -2.06 -25.33
C ALA A 459 35.38 -1.75 -24.21
N ILE A 460 35.36 -2.61 -23.18
CA ILE A 460 36.47 -2.76 -22.25
C ILE A 460 37.49 -3.71 -22.86
N ARG A 461 38.79 -3.41 -22.73
CA ARG A 461 39.86 -4.30 -23.12
C ARG A 461 40.69 -4.77 -21.93
N ILE A 462 41.03 -6.04 -21.91
CA ILE A 462 41.79 -6.68 -20.85
C ILE A 462 43.03 -7.34 -21.45
N ALA A 463 44.20 -7.05 -20.88
CA ALA A 463 45.45 -7.59 -21.39
C ALA A 463 45.54 -9.11 -21.18
N CYS A 464 45.91 -9.83 -22.20
CA CYS A 464 46.07 -11.30 -22.15
C CYS A 464 47.55 -11.72 -22.19
N ARG A 465 48.50 -10.81 -22.16
CA ARG A 465 49.92 -11.09 -22.32
C ARG A 465 50.72 -11.06 -21.01
N ARG A 466 51.82 -11.79 -20.99
CA ARG A 466 52.91 -11.64 -20.01
C ARG A 466 53.85 -10.54 -20.44
N GLU A 467 54.12 -9.58 -19.58
CA GLU A 467 55.17 -8.58 -19.81
C GLU A 467 56.49 -9.01 -19.15
N THR A 468 57.61 -8.72 -19.80
CA THR A 468 58.93 -8.97 -19.25
C THR A 468 59.09 -8.25 -17.91
N GLY A 469 59.39 -8.95 -16.84
CA GLY A 469 59.48 -8.37 -15.49
C GLY A 469 58.22 -8.36 -14.66
N LEU A 470 57.05 -8.69 -15.25
CA LEU A 470 55.75 -8.70 -14.56
C LEU A 470 55.06 -10.05 -14.61
N ALA A 471 55.84 -11.06 -14.39
CA ALA A 471 55.59 -12.46 -14.79
C ALA A 471 54.26 -13.10 -14.32
N ASN A 472 53.67 -12.67 -13.26
CA ASN A 472 52.57 -13.43 -12.62
C ASN A 472 51.36 -12.61 -12.24
N TYR A 473 51.17 -11.41 -12.74
CA TYR A 473 50.02 -10.58 -12.40
C TYR A 473 48.88 -10.74 -13.40
N PRO A 474 47.70 -11.20 -12.98
CA PRO A 474 46.52 -11.26 -13.83
C PRO A 474 46.08 -9.87 -14.25
N ALA A 475 45.56 -9.77 -15.46
CA ALA A 475 44.77 -8.59 -15.84
C ALA A 475 43.34 -8.78 -15.40
N ARG A 476 42.70 -7.69 -14.95
CA ARG A 476 41.39 -7.77 -14.33
C ARG A 476 40.59 -6.48 -14.57
N ALA A 477 39.32 -6.63 -14.77
CA ALA A 477 38.35 -5.53 -14.79
C ALA A 477 37.16 -5.87 -13.91
N ASP A 478 36.76 -4.93 -13.06
CA ASP A 478 35.63 -5.05 -12.17
C ASP A 478 34.60 -3.97 -12.49
N SER A 479 33.35 -4.39 -12.60
CA SER A 479 32.23 -3.50 -12.88
C SER A 479 31.97 -2.51 -11.71
N PRO A 480 31.14 -1.48 -11.91
CA PRO A 480 30.50 -0.78 -10.81
C PRO A 480 29.75 -1.75 -9.88
N LEU A 481 29.44 -1.31 -8.66
CA LEU A 481 28.54 -2.04 -7.78
C LEU A 481 27.19 -2.22 -8.46
N LEU A 482 26.62 -3.41 -8.37
CA LEU A 482 25.24 -3.68 -8.78
C LEU A 482 24.29 -3.06 -7.76
N SER A 483 24.23 -1.74 -7.73
CA SER A 483 23.52 -0.94 -6.73
C SER A 483 21.99 -1.16 -6.73
N GLY A 484 21.47 -1.77 -7.80
CA GLY A 484 20.05 -2.15 -7.87
C GLY A 484 19.65 -3.31 -6.98
N LEU A 485 20.59 -4.14 -6.51
CA LEU A 485 20.28 -5.25 -5.60
C LEU A 485 19.94 -4.75 -4.21
N LYS A 486 18.86 -5.26 -3.63
CA LYS A 486 18.50 -4.99 -2.24
C LYS A 486 19.46 -5.72 -1.29
N GLU A 487 19.84 -5.05 -0.20
CA GLU A 487 20.66 -5.65 0.84
C GLU A 487 20.01 -6.90 1.45
N LYS A 488 20.83 -7.86 1.86
CA LYS A 488 20.42 -9.12 2.52
C LYS A 488 19.52 -10.05 1.66
N LYS A 489 19.33 -9.75 0.38
CA LYS A 489 18.65 -10.66 -0.55
C LYS A 489 19.69 -11.51 -1.29
N THR A 490 19.46 -12.82 -1.30
CA THR A 490 20.28 -13.78 -2.04
C THR A 490 19.57 -14.11 -3.34
N VAL A 491 20.26 -13.91 -4.46
CA VAL A 491 19.71 -14.09 -5.81
C VAL A 491 20.61 -14.96 -6.68
N SER A 492 20.06 -15.43 -7.77
CA SER A 492 20.84 -15.92 -8.91
C SER A 492 20.81 -14.88 -10.02
N LEU A 493 21.93 -14.66 -10.68
CA LEU A 493 22.05 -13.68 -11.76
C LEU A 493 22.39 -14.41 -13.07
N ASP A 494 21.67 -14.06 -14.14
CA ASP A 494 22.04 -14.42 -15.50
C ASP A 494 22.76 -13.23 -16.14
N ILE A 495 24.00 -13.46 -16.54
CA ILE A 495 24.87 -12.48 -17.16
C ILE A 495 25.12 -12.88 -18.61
N ARG A 496 24.98 -11.94 -19.52
CA ARG A 496 25.32 -12.07 -20.92
C ARG A 496 26.21 -10.91 -21.32
N TYR A 497 27.25 -11.19 -22.07
CA TYR A 497 28.13 -10.19 -22.63
C TYR A 497 28.67 -10.65 -23.98
N ASP A 498 29.00 -9.68 -24.82
CA ASP A 498 29.64 -9.94 -26.10
C ASP A 498 31.18 -9.80 -25.94
N TYR A 499 31.95 -10.60 -26.67
CA TYR A 499 33.41 -10.56 -26.57
C TYR A 499 34.08 -10.87 -27.89
N SER A 500 35.32 -10.40 -28.02
CA SER A 500 36.26 -10.81 -29.07
C SER A 500 37.70 -10.78 -28.54
N MET A 501 38.60 -11.38 -29.22
CA MET A 501 40.01 -11.30 -28.92
C MET A 501 40.81 -10.87 -30.12
N ASN A 502 41.64 -9.85 -29.94
CA ASN A 502 42.61 -9.40 -30.96
C ASN A 502 43.99 -9.86 -30.60
N ARG A 503 44.70 -10.32 -31.60
CA ARG A 503 46.09 -10.69 -31.50
C ARG A 503 46.85 -10.18 -32.72
N GLU A 504 47.86 -9.37 -32.49
CA GLU A 504 48.76 -8.92 -33.53
C GLU A 504 49.91 -9.97 -33.75
N GLY A 505 49.94 -10.58 -34.93
CA GLY A 505 51.15 -11.11 -35.54
C GLY A 505 51.62 -12.54 -35.24
N LYS A 506 50.87 -13.50 -34.64
CA LYS A 506 51.35 -14.91 -34.46
C LYS A 506 50.28 -16.00 -34.20
N PRO A 507 50.66 -17.30 -34.21
CA PRO A 507 49.75 -18.44 -34.26
C PRO A 507 48.84 -18.58 -33.05
N LYS A 508 47.78 -19.40 -33.23
CA LYS A 508 46.68 -19.68 -32.27
C LYS A 508 47.19 -19.87 -30.84
N ILE A 509 46.79 -19.00 -29.94
CA ILE A 509 46.99 -19.19 -28.51
C ILE A 509 45.60 -19.19 -27.88
N SER A 510 45.30 -20.19 -27.10
CA SER A 510 44.10 -20.20 -26.26
C SER A 510 44.34 -19.36 -25.01
N GLN A 511 43.42 -18.50 -24.70
CA GLN A 511 43.43 -17.71 -23.47
C GLN A 511 42.26 -18.11 -22.61
N THR A 512 42.53 -18.53 -21.39
CA THR A 512 41.49 -18.76 -20.40
C THR A 512 41.10 -17.43 -19.75
N VAL A 513 39.81 -17.12 -19.80
CA VAL A 513 39.20 -16.01 -19.15
C VAL A 513 38.35 -16.52 -17.99
N TYR A 514 38.60 -16.02 -16.80
CA TYR A 514 37.81 -16.30 -15.61
C TYR A 514 36.80 -15.18 -15.43
N PHE A 515 35.55 -15.60 -15.19
CA PHE A 515 34.45 -14.69 -14.90
C PHE A 515 33.85 -15.00 -13.53
N GLY A 516 33.59 -13.98 -12.75
CA GLY A 516 33.03 -14.13 -11.42
C GLY A 516 32.65 -12.82 -10.79
N TYR A 517 32.81 -12.73 -9.47
CA TYR A 517 32.40 -11.56 -8.69
C TYR A 517 33.27 -11.31 -7.48
N ILE A 518 33.20 -10.09 -6.97
CA ILE A 518 33.76 -9.66 -5.69
C ILE A 518 32.68 -8.98 -4.84
N THR A 519 32.77 -9.18 -3.53
CA THR A 519 31.81 -8.64 -2.55
C THR A 519 32.40 -7.48 -1.72
N THR A 520 33.70 -7.23 -1.84
CA THR A 520 34.37 -6.14 -1.13
C THR A 520 34.52 -4.92 -2.04
N PRO A 521 34.24 -3.70 -1.55
CA PRO A 521 34.40 -2.48 -2.32
C PRO A 521 35.85 -2.04 -2.47
N GLU A 522 36.80 -2.73 -1.82
CA GLU A 522 38.17 -2.27 -1.68
C GLU A 522 38.99 -2.44 -2.96
N ASN A 523 39.82 -1.43 -3.17
CA ASN A 523 40.74 -1.27 -4.26
C ASN A 523 41.49 -2.57 -4.63
N LEU A 524 41.38 -2.97 -5.87
CA LEU A 524 42.18 -4.02 -6.47
C LEU A 524 43.66 -3.74 -6.18
N LYS A 525 44.30 -4.55 -5.37
CA LYS A 525 45.75 -4.58 -5.28
C LYS A 525 46.29 -5.41 -6.43
N SER A 526 47.33 -4.95 -7.08
CA SER A 526 48.07 -5.73 -8.08
C SER A 526 48.45 -7.10 -7.50
N GLY A 527 48.06 -8.16 -8.18
CA GLY A 527 48.33 -9.54 -7.74
C GLY A 527 47.30 -10.15 -6.80
N ASP A 528 46.21 -9.44 -6.51
CA ASP A 528 45.18 -9.92 -5.61
C ASP A 528 44.27 -10.94 -6.32
N ASP A 529 44.27 -12.16 -5.82
CA ASP A 529 43.40 -13.25 -6.26
C ASP A 529 42.03 -13.22 -5.59
N THR A 530 41.71 -12.13 -4.89
CA THR A 530 40.42 -11.96 -4.19
C THR A 530 39.27 -11.95 -5.16
N GLY A 531 38.26 -12.73 -4.90
CA GLY A 531 37.06 -12.89 -5.70
C GLY A 531 36.70 -14.38 -5.88
N THR A 532 35.45 -14.57 -6.27
CA THR A 532 34.93 -15.90 -6.58
C THR A 532 34.73 -15.99 -8.09
N PHE A 533 35.45 -16.93 -8.73
CA PHE A 533 35.41 -17.11 -10.18
C PHE A 533 34.88 -18.50 -10.53
N PRO A 534 33.54 -18.70 -10.47
CA PRO A 534 32.92 -20.01 -10.66
C PRO A 534 32.93 -20.49 -12.12
N THR A 535 33.15 -19.56 -13.08
CA THR A 535 33.13 -19.86 -14.51
C THR A 535 34.40 -19.45 -15.19
N SER A 536 34.79 -20.20 -16.20
CA SER A 536 35.87 -19.85 -17.12
C SER A 536 35.48 -20.27 -18.54
N PHE A 537 36.01 -19.57 -19.51
CA PHE A 537 35.88 -19.93 -20.92
C PHE A 537 37.25 -19.73 -21.62
N THR A 538 37.45 -20.43 -22.69
CA THR A 538 38.69 -20.35 -23.45
C THR A 538 38.42 -19.69 -24.78
N VAL A 539 39.16 -18.64 -25.08
CA VAL A 539 39.11 -17.94 -26.36
C VAL A 539 40.25 -18.42 -27.23
N ASN A 540 39.93 -18.98 -28.38
CA ASN A 540 40.90 -19.57 -29.33
C ASN A 540 41.08 -18.75 -30.62
N GLU A 541 40.51 -17.54 -30.68
CA GLU A 541 40.50 -16.76 -31.88
C GLU A 541 41.72 -15.85 -32.08
N THR A 542 41.97 -15.53 -33.33
CA THR A 542 43.13 -14.73 -33.77
C THR A 542 42.74 -13.47 -34.54
N THR A 543 41.48 -13.23 -34.81
CA THR A 543 41.04 -12.24 -35.81
C THR A 543 39.98 -11.24 -35.33
N GLY A 544 39.57 -11.25 -34.05
CA GLY A 544 38.65 -10.29 -33.50
C GLY A 544 39.29 -8.90 -33.32
N SER A 545 38.50 -7.84 -33.32
CA SER A 545 38.91 -6.48 -32.99
C SER A 545 37.86 -5.81 -32.11
N TYR A 546 38.19 -4.66 -31.54
CA TYR A 546 37.19 -3.88 -30.80
C TYR A 546 36.02 -3.38 -31.69
N THR A 547 36.22 -3.34 -33.01
CA THR A 547 35.19 -2.97 -33.99
C THR A 547 34.41 -4.18 -34.53
N ASN A 548 34.81 -5.40 -34.21
CA ASN A 548 34.18 -6.63 -34.64
C ASN A 548 34.11 -7.61 -33.50
N ILE A 549 33.20 -7.32 -32.56
CA ILE A 549 32.88 -8.21 -31.43
C ILE A 549 31.83 -9.20 -31.89
N ASN A 550 32.21 -10.47 -32.04
CA ASN A 550 31.45 -11.47 -32.79
C ASN A 550 31.04 -12.70 -31.98
N HIS A 551 31.38 -12.75 -30.70
CA HIS A 551 31.01 -13.84 -29.82
C HIS A 551 30.14 -13.34 -28.65
N THR A 552 29.30 -14.23 -28.15
CA THR A 552 28.51 -13.99 -26.95
C THR A 552 28.81 -15.06 -25.91
N ALA A 553 29.07 -14.65 -24.69
CA ALA A 553 29.15 -15.52 -23.53
C ALA A 553 27.93 -15.33 -22.62
N SER A 554 27.56 -16.40 -21.92
CA SER A 554 26.56 -16.37 -20.87
C SER A 554 27.09 -17.08 -19.64
N ALA A 555 26.80 -16.53 -18.47
CA ALA A 555 27.16 -17.12 -17.18
C ALA A 555 26.02 -16.95 -16.19
N THR A 556 25.93 -17.90 -15.25
CA THR A 556 25.02 -17.77 -14.11
C THR A 556 25.84 -17.71 -12.82
N LEU A 557 25.59 -16.69 -12.01
CA LEU A 557 26.11 -16.60 -10.65
C LEU A 557 24.98 -16.91 -9.68
N SER A 558 25.11 -17.98 -8.91
CA SER A 558 24.07 -18.44 -7.99
C SER A 558 24.43 -18.11 -6.55
N GLY A 559 23.41 -17.78 -5.74
CA GLY A 559 23.59 -17.55 -4.31
C GLY A 559 24.36 -16.28 -3.96
N VAL A 560 24.28 -15.24 -4.80
CA VAL A 560 24.99 -13.97 -4.60
C VAL A 560 24.11 -12.93 -3.93
N SER A 561 24.72 -11.98 -3.21
CA SER A 561 24.02 -10.89 -2.52
C SER A 561 24.81 -9.57 -2.61
N ALA A 562 24.13 -8.45 -2.45
CA ALA A 562 24.79 -7.14 -2.36
C ALA A 562 25.64 -7.00 -1.09
N PRO A 563 26.77 -6.26 -1.10
CA PRO A 563 27.34 -5.55 -2.25
C PRO A 563 28.06 -6.49 -3.22
N LEU A 564 27.94 -6.25 -4.52
CA LEU A 564 28.47 -7.13 -5.57
C LEU A 564 28.99 -6.33 -6.77
N ARG A 565 30.14 -6.75 -7.29
CA ARG A 565 30.72 -6.31 -8.57
C ARG A 565 30.98 -7.53 -9.44
N LEU A 566 30.78 -7.44 -10.74
CA LEU A 566 31.22 -8.44 -11.69
C LEU A 566 32.69 -8.28 -11.97
N SER A 567 33.39 -9.38 -12.23
CA SER A 567 34.82 -9.40 -12.43
C SER A 567 35.23 -10.32 -13.59
N TRP A 568 36.03 -9.78 -14.50
CA TRP A 568 36.69 -10.55 -15.58
C TRP A 568 38.17 -10.54 -15.34
N ARG A 569 38.78 -11.72 -15.45
CA ARG A 569 40.20 -11.94 -15.16
C ARG A 569 40.84 -12.81 -16.23
N THR A 570 42.00 -12.40 -16.69
CA THR A 570 42.89 -13.24 -17.53
C THR A 570 44.13 -13.59 -16.74
N VAL A 571 44.59 -14.83 -16.87
CA VAL A 571 45.85 -15.30 -16.28
C VAL A 571 46.85 -15.50 -17.43
N PRO A 572 48.03 -14.84 -17.42
CA PRO A 572 49.03 -15.03 -18.44
C PRO A 572 49.51 -16.46 -18.47
N GLU A 573 49.49 -17.11 -19.63
CA GLU A 573 50.06 -18.43 -19.80
C GLU A 573 51.59 -18.39 -19.79
N THR A 574 52.22 -19.39 -19.17
CA THR A 574 53.67 -19.45 -18.93
C THR A 574 54.52 -19.67 -20.20
N ASN A 575 53.89 -20.08 -21.30
CA ASN A 575 54.59 -20.43 -22.55
C ASN A 575 54.65 -19.31 -23.60
N TRP A 576 54.31 -18.09 -23.24
CA TRP A 576 54.44 -16.95 -24.16
C TRP A 576 55.93 -16.53 -24.22
N GLY A 577 56.58 -16.79 -25.33
CA GLY A 577 57.93 -16.32 -25.58
C GLY A 577 58.06 -14.80 -25.45
N ALA A 578 59.23 -14.31 -25.10
CA ALA A 578 59.58 -12.92 -24.77
C ALA A 578 59.37 -11.88 -25.89
N ASN A 579 58.64 -12.18 -26.94
CA ASN A 579 58.46 -11.28 -28.08
C ASN A 579 57.14 -10.49 -27.96
N ASN A 580 57.21 -9.22 -28.07
CA ASN A 580 56.26 -8.09 -28.06
C ASN A 580 54.88 -8.29 -28.72
N ASN A 581 54.19 -9.37 -28.53
CA ASN A 581 52.87 -9.58 -29.11
C ASN A 581 51.79 -9.10 -28.17
N THR A 582 51.03 -8.12 -28.61
CA THR A 582 49.84 -7.60 -27.92
C THR A 582 48.68 -8.54 -28.12
N CYS A 583 48.04 -8.96 -27.04
CA CYS A 583 46.79 -9.71 -27.07
C CYS A 583 45.80 -9.06 -26.11
N TRP A 584 44.63 -8.76 -26.65
CA TRP A 584 43.57 -8.08 -25.92
C TRP A 584 42.28 -8.84 -26.02
N LEU A 585 41.62 -9.05 -24.87
CA LEU A 585 40.24 -9.45 -24.79
C LEU A 585 39.37 -8.18 -24.75
N TYR A 586 38.39 -8.12 -25.60
CA TYR A 586 37.39 -7.06 -25.63
C TYR A 586 36.09 -7.61 -25.09
N ILE A 587 35.39 -6.84 -24.25
CA ILE A 587 34.07 -7.20 -23.67
C ILE A 587 33.16 -6.00 -23.85
N ASP A 588 31.93 -6.27 -24.29
CA ASP A 588 30.92 -5.28 -24.60
C ASP A 588 29.51 -5.80 -24.28
N ASN A 589 28.53 -4.93 -24.34
CA ASN A 589 27.11 -5.28 -24.22
C ASN A 589 26.79 -6.16 -23.00
N ILE A 590 27.29 -5.77 -21.85
CA ILE A 590 27.09 -6.52 -20.60
C ILE A 590 25.64 -6.32 -20.15
N ARG A 591 24.89 -7.41 -20.02
CA ARG A 591 23.50 -7.44 -19.58
C ARG A 591 23.35 -8.37 -18.40
N VAL A 592 22.82 -7.87 -17.29
CA VAL A 592 22.61 -8.62 -16.05
C VAL A 592 21.14 -8.64 -15.71
N LYS A 593 20.61 -9.83 -15.48
CA LYS A 593 19.23 -10.07 -15.05
C LYS A 593 19.23 -10.89 -13.77
N ILE A 594 18.16 -10.76 -12.99
CA ILE A 594 17.84 -11.72 -11.95
C ILE A 594 17.29 -12.97 -12.64
N LYS A 595 17.82 -14.13 -12.26
CA LYS A 595 17.35 -15.42 -12.75
C LYS A 595 16.16 -15.87 -11.89
N LYS A 596 15.04 -16.13 -12.54
CA LYS A 596 13.86 -16.74 -11.92
C LYS A 596 14.13 -18.19 -11.51
#